data_8b4d2dcda29a283dc36ff94e9e7588d0
#
_entry.id   8b4d2dcda29a283dc36ff94e9e7588d0
#
_cell.length_a   1.000
_cell.length_b   1.000
_cell.length_c   1.000
_cell.angle_alpha   90.00
_cell.angle_beta   90.00
_cell.angle_gamma   90.00
#
_symmetry.space_group_name_H-M   'P 1'
#
loop_
_entity.id
_entity.type
_entity.pdbx_description
1 polymer ?
#
loop_
_entity_poly.entity_id
_entity_poly.type
_entity_poly.pdbx_seq_one_letter_code
_entity_poly.pdbx_strand_id
1 'polypeptide(L)'
;MLLKDKFIFIVEDNTQNRVVFQMILIRQGARVEFERWGKDTLRRLKTLKNIDIIVMDLGLAQGVSGYDLFDDIRAIPEFSKLPIVAVSATDPTVGIPKTRLKGFNGFIAKPIDDVRFPRQLAKIIAGDEIWDTGIAVLEDESE
;
A
#
# COMPACT_ATOMS: atom_id res chain seq x y z
N MET A 1 -2.86 18.87 -6.16
CA MET A 1 -3.11 17.42 -6.06
C MET A 1 -1.97 16.75 -5.31
N LEU A 2 -2.33 15.94 -4.33
CA LEU A 2 -1.35 15.31 -3.42
C LEU A 2 -0.44 14.30 -4.12
N LEU A 3 -0.93 13.63 -5.15
CA LEU A 3 -0.24 12.50 -5.77
C LEU A 3 -0.01 12.72 -7.27
N LYS A 4 0.10 13.97 -7.69
CA LYS A 4 0.27 14.29 -9.10
C LYS A 4 1.48 13.56 -9.67
N ASP A 5 1.25 12.85 -10.77
CA ASP A 5 2.28 12.09 -11.50
C ASP A 5 2.93 10.96 -10.70
N LYS A 6 2.38 10.60 -9.54
CA LYS A 6 2.87 9.46 -8.77
C LYS A 6 2.28 8.18 -9.34
N PHE A 7 3.09 7.14 -9.37
CA PHE A 7 2.68 5.83 -9.85
C PHE A 7 2.52 4.88 -8.67
N ILE A 8 1.29 4.40 -8.46
CA ILE A 8 0.92 3.55 -7.33
C ILE A 8 0.54 2.17 -7.87
N PHE A 9 1.23 1.16 -7.39
CA PHE A 9 0.93 -0.23 -7.73
C PHE A 9 0.20 -0.88 -6.57
N ILE A 10 -0.99 -1.42 -6.82
CA ILE A 10 -1.85 -1.95 -5.77
C ILE A 10 -2.08 -3.44 -5.97
N VAL A 11 -1.75 -4.22 -4.94
CA VAL A 11 -2.03 -5.65 -4.89
C VAL A 11 -3.31 -5.84 -4.07
N GLU A 12 -4.40 -6.10 -4.75
CA GLU A 12 -5.72 -6.21 -4.15
C GLU A 12 -6.59 -7.12 -5.02
N ASP A 13 -7.15 -8.16 -4.44
CA ASP A 13 -7.96 -9.12 -5.18
C ASP A 13 -9.46 -8.80 -5.19
N ASN A 14 -9.93 -7.93 -4.30
CA ASN A 14 -11.33 -7.56 -4.22
C ASN A 14 -11.65 -6.43 -5.19
N THR A 15 -12.55 -6.69 -6.13
CA THR A 15 -12.90 -5.73 -7.17
C THR A 15 -13.49 -4.44 -6.61
N GLN A 16 -14.32 -4.53 -5.57
CA GLN A 16 -14.93 -3.34 -4.98
C GLN A 16 -13.89 -2.45 -4.31
N ASN A 17 -12.92 -3.04 -3.61
CA ASN A 17 -11.83 -2.29 -3.00
C ASN A 17 -10.98 -1.61 -4.07
N ARG A 18 -10.74 -2.29 -5.20
CA ARG A 18 -9.98 -1.71 -6.31
C ARG A 18 -10.66 -0.47 -6.86
N VAL A 19 -11.97 -0.52 -7.03
CA VAL A 19 -12.73 0.64 -7.52
C VAL A 19 -12.59 1.82 -6.56
N VAL A 20 -12.73 1.57 -5.26
CA VAL A 20 -12.62 2.63 -4.25
C VAL A 20 -11.23 3.26 -4.28
N PHE A 21 -10.19 2.44 -4.28
CA PHE A 21 -8.82 2.94 -4.35
C PHE A 21 -8.61 3.78 -5.61
N GLN A 22 -9.07 3.28 -6.74
CA GLN A 22 -8.89 3.97 -8.01
C GLN A 22 -9.54 5.35 -7.99
N MET A 23 -10.79 5.43 -7.52
CA MET A 23 -11.50 6.70 -7.45
C MET A 23 -10.77 7.72 -6.58
N ILE A 24 -10.34 7.30 -5.40
CA ILE A 24 -9.67 8.20 -4.45
C ILE A 24 -8.34 8.69 -5.02
N LEU A 25 -7.55 7.79 -5.55
CA LEU A 25 -6.17 8.11 -5.93
C LEU A 25 -6.10 8.87 -7.26
N ILE A 26 -6.95 8.53 -8.22
CA ILE A 26 -6.98 9.24 -9.51
C ILE A 26 -7.41 10.69 -9.32
N ARG A 27 -8.32 10.95 -8.38
CA ARG A 27 -8.71 12.33 -8.07
C ARG A 27 -7.52 13.17 -7.59
N GLN A 28 -6.51 12.53 -7.00
CA GLN A 28 -5.32 13.21 -6.52
C GLN A 28 -4.18 13.23 -7.54
N GLY A 29 -4.46 12.83 -8.77
CA GLY A 29 -3.50 12.92 -9.86
C GLY A 29 -2.62 11.70 -10.04
N ALA A 30 -2.85 10.62 -9.30
CA ALA A 30 -2.03 9.43 -9.39
C ALA A 30 -2.35 8.60 -10.63
N ARG A 31 -1.33 7.92 -11.13
CA ARG A 31 -1.49 6.78 -12.02
C ARG A 31 -1.57 5.53 -11.16
N VAL A 32 -2.53 4.66 -11.42
CA VAL A 32 -2.76 3.46 -10.61
C VAL A 32 -2.78 2.23 -11.51
N GLU A 33 -2.04 1.21 -11.10
CA GLU A 33 -2.08 -0.11 -11.70
C GLU A 33 -2.45 -1.12 -10.62
N PHE A 34 -3.30 -2.08 -10.98
CA PHE A 34 -3.75 -3.11 -10.05
C PHE A 34 -3.25 -4.47 -10.47
N GLU A 35 -3.03 -5.31 -9.47
CA GLU A 35 -2.74 -6.71 -9.68
C GLU A 35 -3.46 -7.54 -8.63
N ARG A 36 -4.10 -8.62 -9.08
CA ARG A 36 -4.47 -9.71 -8.17
C ARG A 36 -3.19 -10.46 -7.88
N TRP A 37 -3.04 -10.94 -6.67
CA TRP A 37 -1.91 -11.79 -6.41
C TRP A 37 -1.97 -13.03 -7.28
N GLY A 38 -0.88 -13.32 -7.98
CA GLY A 38 -0.77 -14.49 -8.82
C GLY A 38 0.69 -14.69 -9.23
N LYS A 39 0.92 -15.74 -10.00
CA LYS A 39 2.26 -16.12 -10.45
C LYS A 39 2.96 -15.01 -11.22
N ASP A 40 2.20 -14.15 -11.85
CA ASP A 40 2.73 -13.15 -12.76
C ASP A 40 2.98 -11.79 -12.12
N THR A 41 2.65 -11.62 -10.84
CA THR A 41 2.78 -10.32 -10.17
C THR A 41 4.23 -9.83 -10.19
N LEU A 42 5.18 -10.68 -9.83
CA LEU A 42 6.58 -10.28 -9.84
C LEU A 42 7.08 -9.98 -11.25
N ARG A 43 6.69 -10.80 -12.22
CA ARG A 43 7.07 -10.57 -13.61
C ARG A 43 6.53 -9.22 -14.09
N ARG A 44 5.28 -8.92 -13.76
CA ARG A 44 4.68 -7.67 -14.17
C ARG A 44 5.36 -6.47 -13.51
N LEU A 45 5.69 -6.57 -12.23
CA LEU A 45 6.41 -5.52 -11.53
C LEU A 45 7.73 -5.19 -12.23
N LYS A 46 8.44 -6.20 -12.71
CA LYS A 46 9.71 -6.00 -13.38
C LYS A 46 9.57 -5.27 -14.72
N THR A 47 8.39 -5.29 -15.32
CA THR A 47 8.15 -4.59 -16.59
C THR A 47 7.72 -3.14 -16.38
N LEU A 48 7.31 -2.79 -15.18
CA LEU A 48 6.85 -1.44 -14.86
C LEU A 48 8.02 -0.60 -14.37
N LYS A 49 8.03 0.65 -14.77
CA LYS A 49 9.08 1.60 -14.38
C LYS A 49 8.49 2.76 -13.61
N ASN A 50 9.30 3.31 -12.73
CA ASN A 50 8.95 4.52 -11.98
C ASN A 50 7.80 4.33 -11.00
N ILE A 51 7.65 3.12 -10.45
CA ILE A 51 6.70 2.90 -9.36
C ILE A 51 7.18 3.68 -8.14
N ASP A 52 6.27 4.44 -7.54
CA ASP A 52 6.59 5.25 -6.37
C ASP A 52 6.25 4.57 -5.06
N ILE A 53 5.25 3.69 -5.07
CA ILE A 53 4.82 2.97 -3.87
C ILE A 53 4.03 1.72 -4.26
N ILE A 54 4.16 0.68 -3.46
CA ILE A 54 3.30 -0.51 -3.55
C ILE A 54 2.34 -0.50 -2.35
N VAL A 55 1.06 -0.59 -2.64
CA VAL A 55 0.00 -0.76 -1.64
C VAL A 55 -0.40 -2.23 -1.66
N MET A 56 -0.33 -2.89 -0.50
CA MET A 56 -0.49 -4.34 -0.43
C MET A 56 -1.52 -4.75 0.59
N ASP A 57 -2.53 -5.49 0.16
CA ASP A 57 -3.43 -6.18 1.08
C ASP A 57 -2.71 -7.40 1.66
N LEU A 58 -2.81 -7.58 2.97
CA LEU A 58 -2.18 -8.72 3.64
C LEU A 58 -3.02 -9.99 3.51
N GLY A 59 -4.34 -9.86 3.43
CA GLY A 59 -5.27 -11.00 3.35
C GLY A 59 -5.65 -11.30 1.92
N LEU A 60 -4.70 -11.75 1.12
CA LEU A 60 -4.96 -12.09 -0.29
C LEU A 60 -5.64 -13.45 -0.40
N ALA A 61 -6.33 -13.65 -1.54
CA ALA A 61 -7.05 -14.89 -1.80
C ALA A 61 -6.13 -16.09 -1.94
N GLN A 62 -6.71 -17.29 -1.77
CA GLN A 62 -6.02 -18.56 -2.01
C GLN A 62 -4.82 -18.81 -1.08
N GLY A 63 -4.89 -18.25 0.13
CA GLY A 63 -3.86 -18.51 1.13
C GLY A 63 -2.54 -17.84 0.86
N VAL A 64 -2.48 -16.95 -0.11
CA VAL A 64 -1.26 -16.19 -0.38
C VAL A 64 -1.09 -15.14 0.70
N SER A 65 0.11 -15.05 1.24
CA SER A 65 0.46 -14.08 2.27
C SER A 65 1.09 -12.85 1.67
N GLY A 66 0.60 -11.68 2.06
CA GLY A 66 1.26 -10.41 1.71
C GLY A 66 2.67 -10.31 2.27
N TYR A 67 2.96 -11.02 3.36
CA TYR A 67 4.30 -11.06 3.94
C TYR A 67 5.28 -11.80 3.04
N ASP A 68 4.85 -12.93 2.46
CA ASP A 68 5.69 -13.67 1.53
C ASP A 68 5.94 -12.87 0.25
N LEU A 69 4.90 -12.21 -0.24
CA LEU A 69 5.04 -11.35 -1.41
C LEU A 69 6.01 -10.19 -1.13
N PHE A 70 5.94 -9.63 0.07
CA PHE A 70 6.89 -8.60 0.48
C PHE A 70 8.33 -9.09 0.35
N ASP A 71 8.61 -10.29 0.86
CA ASP A 71 9.95 -10.85 0.78
C ASP A 71 10.40 -11.03 -0.68
N ASP A 72 9.51 -11.54 -1.50
CA ASP A 72 9.81 -11.75 -2.92
C ASP A 72 10.11 -10.44 -3.64
N ILE A 73 9.37 -9.39 -3.34
CA ILE A 73 9.59 -8.07 -3.93
C ILE A 73 10.93 -7.50 -3.46
N ARG A 74 11.20 -7.57 -2.16
CA ARG A 74 12.44 -7.03 -1.60
C ARG A 74 13.68 -7.76 -2.10
N ALA A 75 13.55 -9.00 -2.52
CA ALA A 75 14.66 -9.75 -3.09
C ALA A 75 15.07 -9.25 -4.48
N ILE A 76 14.23 -8.47 -5.15
CA ILE A 76 14.55 -7.87 -6.43
C ILE A 76 15.34 -6.59 -6.17
N PRO A 77 16.60 -6.49 -6.65
CA PRO A 77 17.44 -5.34 -6.30
C PRO A 77 16.84 -3.98 -6.63
N GLU A 78 16.13 -3.86 -7.74
CA GLU A 78 15.51 -2.60 -8.14
C GLU A 78 14.44 -2.13 -7.16
N PHE A 79 13.87 -3.04 -6.38
CA PHE A 79 12.78 -2.76 -5.46
C PHE A 79 13.19 -2.79 -4.00
N SER A 80 14.50 -2.88 -3.72
CA SER A 80 14.99 -3.01 -2.35
C SER A 80 14.61 -1.83 -1.45
N LYS A 81 14.40 -0.66 -2.03
CA LYS A 81 14.05 0.57 -1.28
C LYS A 81 12.70 1.15 -1.67
N LEU A 82 11.95 0.46 -2.53
CA LEU A 82 10.63 0.93 -2.94
C LEU A 82 9.69 0.91 -1.73
N PRO A 83 9.00 2.02 -1.43
CA PRO A 83 8.05 2.01 -0.32
C PRO A 83 6.95 0.97 -0.51
N ILE A 84 6.69 0.20 0.53
CA ILE A 84 5.61 -0.79 0.56
C ILE A 84 4.78 -0.56 1.81
N VAL A 85 3.49 -0.31 1.64
CA VAL A 85 2.56 -0.10 2.72
C VAL A 85 1.50 -1.20 2.72
N ALA A 86 1.20 -1.73 3.91
CA ALA A 86 0.12 -2.68 4.08
C ALA A 86 -1.19 -1.93 4.30
N VAL A 87 -2.25 -2.35 3.59
CA VAL A 87 -3.60 -1.84 3.83
C VAL A 87 -4.47 -3.05 4.13
N SER A 88 -4.92 -3.18 5.37
CA SER A 88 -5.46 -4.45 5.85
C SER A 88 -6.59 -4.28 6.83
N ALA A 89 -7.52 -5.25 6.83
CA ALA A 89 -8.55 -5.39 7.85
C ALA A 89 -8.06 -6.16 9.08
N THR A 90 -6.82 -6.63 9.09
CA THR A 90 -6.20 -7.26 10.24
C THR A 90 -6.21 -6.31 11.43
N ASP A 91 -6.41 -6.85 12.63
CA ASP A 91 -6.33 -6.06 13.86
C ASP A 91 -4.99 -5.31 13.91
N PRO A 92 -5.02 -3.97 14.01
CA PRO A 92 -3.78 -3.19 14.02
C PRO A 92 -2.82 -3.56 15.16
N THR A 93 -3.33 -4.04 16.30
CA THR A 93 -2.46 -4.45 17.40
C THR A 93 -1.60 -5.65 17.04
N VAL A 94 -2.02 -6.43 16.05
CA VAL A 94 -1.27 -7.56 15.49
C VAL A 94 -0.52 -7.14 14.24
N GLY A 95 -1.19 -6.45 13.35
CA GLY A 95 -0.64 -6.10 12.03
C GLY A 95 0.48 -5.09 12.08
N ILE A 96 0.38 -4.07 12.93
CA ILE A 96 1.41 -3.03 13.01
C ILE A 96 2.74 -3.60 13.49
N PRO A 97 2.83 -4.31 14.62
CA PRO A 97 4.11 -4.87 15.04
C PRO A 97 4.71 -5.81 13.99
N LYS A 98 3.87 -6.62 13.36
CA LYS A 98 4.35 -7.62 12.41
C LYS A 98 4.86 -6.99 11.11
N THR A 99 4.14 -6.03 10.56
CA THR A 99 4.58 -5.34 9.35
C THR A 99 5.80 -4.47 9.61
N ARG A 100 5.84 -3.81 10.76
CA ARG A 100 6.96 -2.98 11.14
C ARG A 100 8.24 -3.80 11.28
N LEU A 101 8.16 -4.93 11.95
CA LEU A 101 9.29 -5.83 12.11
C LEU A 101 9.78 -6.38 10.76
N LYS A 102 8.85 -6.63 9.86
CA LYS A 102 9.15 -7.15 8.52
C LYS A 102 9.90 -6.12 7.66
N GLY A 103 9.68 -4.84 7.91
CA GLY A 103 10.32 -3.78 7.14
C GLY A 103 9.39 -3.01 6.22
N PHE A 104 8.08 -3.16 6.38
CA PHE A 104 7.13 -2.32 5.65
C PHE A 104 7.32 -0.85 6.02
N ASN A 105 6.94 0.02 5.11
CA ASN A 105 7.00 1.46 5.33
C ASN A 105 5.76 2.02 6.00
N GLY A 106 4.75 1.20 6.20
CA GLY A 106 3.56 1.61 6.90
C GLY A 106 2.50 0.53 6.96
N PHE A 107 1.49 0.80 7.78
CA PHE A 107 0.29 0.00 7.92
C PHE A 107 -0.90 0.95 8.01
N ILE A 108 -1.91 0.72 7.19
CA ILE A 108 -3.14 1.51 7.19
C ILE A 108 -4.30 0.55 7.37
N ALA A 109 -5.08 0.76 8.44
CA ALA A 109 -6.21 -0.10 8.75
C ALA A 109 -7.39 0.20 7.82
N LYS A 110 -8.08 -0.86 7.38
CA LYS A 110 -9.34 -0.72 6.68
C LYS A 110 -10.47 -0.54 7.68
N PRO A 111 -11.54 0.17 7.34
CA PRO A 111 -11.77 0.86 6.08
C PRO A 111 -10.91 2.12 5.95
N ILE A 112 -10.48 2.41 4.74
CA ILE A 112 -9.68 3.62 4.51
C ILE A 112 -10.56 4.87 4.53
N ASP A 113 -9.95 5.97 4.90
CA ASP A 113 -10.59 7.28 4.85
C ASP A 113 -10.19 7.99 3.56
N ASP A 114 -11.16 8.47 2.80
CA ASP A 114 -10.93 9.03 1.48
C ASP A 114 -10.11 10.34 1.51
N VAL A 115 -10.11 11.04 2.62
CA VAL A 115 -9.30 12.26 2.78
C VAL A 115 -7.91 11.93 3.29
N ARG A 116 -7.82 11.05 4.31
CA ARG A 116 -6.53 10.72 4.94
C ARG A 116 -5.66 9.82 4.06
N PHE A 117 -6.26 8.88 3.35
CA PHE A 117 -5.51 7.87 2.62
C PHE A 117 -4.53 8.47 1.59
N PRO A 118 -4.94 9.39 0.70
CA PRO A 118 -3.98 9.99 -0.22
C PRO A 118 -2.88 10.77 0.48
N ARG A 119 -3.18 11.43 1.61
CA ARG A 119 -2.16 12.13 2.40
C ARG A 119 -1.15 11.17 2.99
N GLN A 120 -1.62 10.03 3.49
CA GLN A 120 -0.76 9.01 4.06
C GLN A 120 0.18 8.44 3.00
N LEU A 121 -0.33 8.14 1.81
CA LEU A 121 0.52 7.66 0.72
C LEU A 121 1.55 8.69 0.29
N ALA A 122 1.17 9.95 0.21
CA ALA A 122 2.09 11.02 -0.15
C ALA A 122 3.24 11.11 0.86
N LYS A 123 2.94 11.00 2.16
CA LYS A 123 3.97 11.02 3.20
C LYS A 123 4.90 9.82 3.10
N ILE A 124 4.37 8.65 2.84
CA ILE A 124 5.20 7.44 2.70
C ILE A 124 6.11 7.56 1.47
N ILE A 125 5.60 8.06 0.37
CA ILE A 125 6.42 8.30 -0.83
C ILE A 125 7.55 9.28 -0.52
N ALA A 126 7.29 10.27 0.33
CA ALA A 126 8.28 11.25 0.72
C ALA A 126 9.31 10.73 1.73
N GLY A 127 9.14 9.51 2.24
CA GLY A 127 10.10 8.89 3.14
C GLY A 127 9.62 8.70 4.58
N ASP A 128 8.41 9.13 4.89
CA ASP A 128 7.86 8.94 6.23
C ASP A 128 7.31 7.52 6.41
N GLU A 129 7.17 7.09 7.66
CA GLU A 129 6.46 5.87 8.02
C GLU A 129 5.10 6.24 8.59
N ILE A 130 4.08 5.44 8.28
CA ILE A 130 2.72 5.66 8.76
C ILE A 130 2.22 4.36 9.41
N TRP A 131 1.84 4.44 10.68
CA TRP A 131 1.32 3.30 11.44
C TRP A 131 -0.06 3.65 11.96
N ASP A 132 -1.08 3.41 11.14
CA ASP A 132 -2.43 3.88 11.36
C ASP A 132 -3.29 2.78 11.97
N THR A 133 -3.79 3.01 13.17
CA THR A 133 -4.65 2.08 13.90
C THR A 133 -6.09 2.07 13.39
N GLY A 134 -6.45 2.98 12.49
CA GLY A 134 -7.82 3.11 12.03
C GLY A 134 -8.70 3.94 12.95
N ILE A 135 -8.18 4.38 14.09
CA ILE A 135 -8.91 5.23 15.00
C ILE A 135 -8.73 6.67 14.53
N ALA A 136 -9.84 7.34 14.27
CA ALA A 136 -9.79 8.76 13.94
C ALA A 136 -9.40 9.52 15.20
N VAL A 137 -8.24 10.13 15.19
CA VAL A 137 -7.69 10.80 16.36
C VAL A 137 -7.35 12.23 16.04
N LEU A 138 -7.39 13.05 17.07
CA LEU A 138 -7.20 14.48 16.93
C LEU A 138 -5.79 14.85 16.49
N GLU A 139 -4.81 14.05 16.83
CA GLU A 139 -3.43 14.35 16.45
C GLU A 139 -3.19 14.42 14.95
N ASP A 140 -4.03 13.78 14.16
CA ASP A 140 -3.87 13.86 12.71
C ASP A 140 -4.11 15.24 12.17
N GLU A 141 -4.83 16.02 12.90
CA GLU A 141 -5.21 17.35 12.44
C GLU A 141 -4.09 18.36 12.60
N SER A 142 -3.11 18.02 13.38
CA SER A 142 -1.96 18.88 13.59
C SER A 142 -0.99 18.85 12.41
N GLU A 143 -1.16 17.88 11.55
CA GLU A 143 -0.29 17.72 10.39
C GLU A 143 -0.74 18.58 9.24
#